data_82524e99309bc0f0fe00e8065b250549
#
_entry.id   82524e99309bc0f0fe00e8065b250549
#
_cell.length_a   1.000
_cell.length_b   1.000
_cell.length_c   1.000
_cell.angle_alpha   90.00
_cell.angle_beta   90.00
_cell.angle_gamma   90.00
#
_symmetry.space_group_name_H-M   'P 1'
#
loop_
_entity.id
_entity.type
_entity.pdbx_description
1 polymer ?
#
loop_
_entity_poly.entity_id
_entity_poly.type
_entity_poly.pdbx_seq_one_letter_code
_entity_poly.pdbx_strand_id
1 'polypeptide(L)' 'MPANPGDLVRSLRQRLGLTQEEFAHEIAVTVSTVNRWENGHAAPSKLAWKVIRDLARRRGLTAHLQRPQQSVNGR' A
#
# COMPACT_ATOMS: atom_id res chain seq x y z
N MET A 1 -11.81 10.73 -10.65
CA MET A 1 -12.40 10.21 -9.42
C MET A 1 -11.34 9.57 -8.55
N PRO A 2 -11.13 10.09 -7.39
CA PRO A 2 -10.13 9.49 -6.51
C PRO A 2 -10.62 8.15 -5.99
N ALA A 3 -9.73 7.21 -5.91
CA ALA A 3 -10.04 5.93 -5.34
C ALA A 3 -10.23 6.09 -3.84
N ASN A 4 -11.12 5.30 -3.27
CA ASN A 4 -11.23 5.31 -1.83
C ASN A 4 -10.04 4.54 -1.24
N PRO A 5 -9.81 4.67 0.07
CA PRO A 5 -8.65 4.01 0.68
C PRO A 5 -8.61 2.51 0.48
N GLY A 6 -9.77 1.86 0.48
CA GLY A 6 -9.80 0.41 0.29
C GLY A 6 -9.36 0.01 -1.10
N ASP A 7 -9.78 0.77 -2.10
CA ASP A 7 -9.37 0.50 -3.47
C ASP A 7 -7.88 0.69 -3.63
N LEU A 8 -7.33 1.69 -2.97
CA LEU A 8 -5.92 1.97 -3.05
C LEU A 8 -5.11 0.85 -2.40
N VAL A 9 -5.54 0.38 -1.25
CA VAL A 9 -4.88 -0.73 -0.57
C VAL A 9 -4.90 -1.97 -1.48
N ARG A 10 -6.06 -2.28 -2.02
CA ARG A 10 -6.18 -3.46 -2.88
C ARG A 10 -5.29 -3.35 -4.11
N SER A 11 -5.29 -2.18 -4.72
CA SER A 11 -4.50 -1.96 -5.92
C SER A 11 -3.02 -2.14 -5.65
N LEU A 12 -2.54 -1.56 -4.56
CA LEU A 12 -1.13 -1.70 -4.19
C LEU A 12 -0.79 -3.16 -3.90
N ARG A 13 -1.66 -3.83 -3.16
CA ARG A 13 -1.44 -5.23 -2.82
C ARG A 13 -1.33 -6.08 -4.09
N GLN A 14 -2.23 -5.85 -5.02
CA GLN A 14 -2.25 -6.62 -6.27
C GLN A 14 -1.01 -6.34 -7.11
N ARG A 15 -0.57 -5.10 -7.13
CA ARG A 15 0.65 -4.76 -7.85
C ARG A 15 1.87 -5.42 -7.25
N LEU A 16 1.84 -5.63 -5.95
CA LEU A 16 2.92 -6.32 -5.26
C LEU A 16 2.83 -7.84 -5.45
N GLY A 17 1.73 -8.33 -5.99
CA GLY A 17 1.55 -9.76 -6.21
C GLY A 17 1.27 -10.53 -4.94
N LEU A 18 0.70 -9.87 -3.93
CA LEU A 18 0.50 -10.49 -2.62
C LEU A 18 -0.96 -10.81 -2.37
N THR A 19 -1.20 -11.91 -1.65
CA THR A 19 -2.52 -12.18 -1.11
C THR A 19 -2.78 -11.23 0.06
N GLN A 20 -4.02 -11.19 0.53
CA GLN A 20 -4.33 -10.40 1.73
C GLN A 20 -3.51 -10.87 2.92
N GLU A 21 -3.34 -12.18 3.07
CA GLU A 21 -2.56 -12.71 4.18
C GLU A 21 -1.11 -12.32 4.09
N GLU A 22 -0.54 -12.42 2.90
CA GLU A 22 0.85 -12.05 2.69
C GLU A 22 1.07 -10.58 2.95
N PHE A 23 0.16 -9.76 2.46
CA PHE A 23 0.26 -8.32 2.64
C PHE A 23 0.16 -7.97 4.13
N ALA A 24 -0.81 -8.57 4.83
CA ALA A 24 -0.98 -8.34 6.25
C ALA A 24 0.29 -8.70 7.02
N HIS A 25 0.89 -9.81 6.66
CA HIS A 25 2.13 -10.24 7.29
C HIS A 25 3.24 -9.22 7.06
N GLU A 26 3.35 -8.73 5.85
CA GLU A 26 4.42 -7.78 5.49
C GLU A 26 4.33 -6.48 6.26
N ILE A 27 3.12 -6.04 6.56
CA ILE A 27 2.94 -4.76 7.25
C ILE A 27 2.53 -4.94 8.71
N ALA A 28 2.62 -6.16 9.21
CA ALA A 28 2.42 -6.46 10.64
C ALA A 28 1.03 -6.12 11.15
N VAL A 29 0.02 -6.46 10.37
CA VAL A 29 -1.37 -6.35 10.81
C VAL A 29 -2.05 -7.70 10.58
N THR A 30 -3.28 -7.84 11.05
CA THR A 30 -4.02 -9.07 10.82
C THR A 30 -4.65 -9.05 9.43
N VAL A 31 -4.93 -10.23 8.90
CA VAL A 31 -5.61 -10.31 7.61
C VAL A 31 -7.01 -9.69 7.70
N SER A 32 -7.66 -9.82 8.85
CA SER A 32 -8.94 -9.19 9.10
C SER A 32 -8.87 -7.68 8.89
N THR A 33 -7.79 -7.08 9.36
CA THR A 33 -7.59 -5.64 9.20
C THR A 33 -7.49 -5.26 7.73
N VAL A 34 -6.70 -6.00 6.96
CA VAL A 34 -6.58 -5.73 5.53
C VAL A 34 -7.92 -5.89 4.85
N ASN A 35 -8.64 -6.94 5.20
CA ASN A 35 -9.95 -7.20 4.62
C ASN A 35 -10.92 -6.06 4.91
N ARG A 36 -10.92 -5.53 6.13
CA ARG A 36 -11.79 -4.42 6.50
C ARG A 36 -11.45 -3.16 5.72
N TRP A 37 -10.17 -2.90 5.51
CA TRP A 37 -9.75 -1.76 4.70
C TRP A 37 -10.26 -1.90 3.28
N GLU A 38 -10.05 -3.07 2.68
CA GLU A 38 -10.40 -3.27 1.27
C GLU A 38 -11.90 -3.26 1.05
N ASN A 39 -12.67 -3.61 2.08
CA ASN A 39 -14.13 -3.58 1.97
C ASN A 39 -14.74 -2.26 2.44
N GLY A 40 -13.91 -1.30 2.79
CA GLY A 40 -14.42 0.02 3.13
C GLY A 40 -14.96 0.17 4.52
N HIS A 41 -14.71 -0.82 5.40
CA HIS A 41 -15.20 -0.75 6.77
C HIS A 41 -14.26 0.03 7.69
N ALA A 42 -13.06 0.28 7.24
CA ALA A 42 -12.08 1.04 8.00
C ALA A 42 -11.05 1.57 7.01
N ALA A 43 -10.27 2.53 7.43
CA ALA A 43 -9.18 3.05 6.60
C ALA A 43 -7.88 2.91 7.36
N PRO A 44 -6.76 2.71 6.65
CA PRO A 44 -5.47 2.68 7.33
C PRO A 44 -5.19 3.99 8.04
N SER A 45 -4.57 3.90 9.21
CA SER A 45 -4.10 5.08 9.91
C SER A 45 -2.92 5.70 9.16
N LYS A 46 -2.51 6.88 9.58
CA LYS A 46 -1.33 7.51 8.99
C LYS A 46 -0.11 6.63 9.12
N LEU A 47 0.05 6.00 10.27
CA LEU A 47 1.18 5.12 10.48
C LEU A 47 1.10 3.89 9.58
N ALA A 48 -0.09 3.33 9.45
CA ALA A 48 -0.27 2.19 8.57
C ALA A 48 0.05 2.57 7.12
N TRP A 49 -0.39 3.74 6.69
CA TRP A 49 -0.07 4.21 5.34
C TRP A 49 1.43 4.36 5.14
N LYS A 50 2.13 4.84 6.16
CA LYS A 50 3.58 4.96 6.07
C LYS A 50 4.22 3.60 5.87
N VAL A 51 3.78 2.60 6.63
CA VAL A 51 4.32 1.26 6.50
C VAL A 51 4.01 0.68 5.12
N ILE A 52 2.81 0.91 4.64
CA ILE A 52 2.41 0.45 3.31
C ILE A 52 3.29 1.10 2.23
N ARG A 53 3.51 2.40 2.33
CA ARG A 53 4.36 3.08 1.37
C ARG A 53 5.80 2.60 1.43
N ASP A 54 6.29 2.33 2.64
CA ASP A 54 7.64 1.80 2.78
C ASP A 54 7.77 0.44 2.12
N LEU A 55 6.76 -0.41 2.28
CA LEU A 55 6.74 -1.70 1.62
C LEU A 55 6.77 -1.53 0.10
N ALA A 56 5.93 -0.65 -0.41
CA ALA A 56 5.88 -0.40 -1.85
C ALA A 56 7.23 0.08 -2.36
N ARG A 57 7.88 0.96 -1.60
CA ARG A 57 9.19 1.47 -1.98
C ARG A 57 10.22 0.34 -2.03
N ARG A 58 10.22 -0.51 -1.03
CA ARG A 58 11.17 -1.61 -0.99
C ARG A 58 10.98 -2.58 -2.14
N ARG A 59 9.77 -2.66 -2.65
CA ARG A 59 9.43 -3.57 -3.75
C ARG A 59 9.45 -2.87 -5.10
N GLY A 60 9.88 -1.61 -5.14
CA GLY A 60 10.07 -0.93 -6.41
C GLY A 60 8.84 -0.28 -7.01
N LEU A 61 7.80 -0.08 -6.22
CA LEU A 61 6.56 0.50 -6.74
C LEU A 61 6.48 2.01 -6.61
N THR A 62 7.46 2.63 -5.98
CA THR A 62 7.35 4.06 -5.71
C THR A 62 7.30 4.90 -6.96
N ALA A 63 7.79 4.39 -8.05
CA ALA A 63 7.72 5.13 -9.30
C ALA A 63 6.28 5.46 -9.69
N HIS A 64 5.34 4.66 -9.22
CA HIS A 64 3.93 4.89 -9.51
C HIS A 64 3.28 5.85 -8.53
N LEU A 65 3.95 6.12 -7.41
CA LEU A 65 3.39 6.93 -6.34
C LEU A 65 4.02 8.29 -6.24
N GLN A 66 5.19 8.46 -6.85
CA GLN A 66 5.95 9.69 -6.77
C GLN A 66 6.18 10.22 -8.16
N ARG A 67 6.45 11.49 -8.23
CA ARG A 67 6.73 12.06 -9.51
C ARG A 67 8.09 11.65 -10.00
N PRO A 68 8.25 11.52 -11.30
CA PRO A 68 9.50 11.03 -11.87
C PRO A 68 10.72 11.83 -11.53
N GLN A 69 10.57 13.12 -11.33
CA GLN A 69 11.74 13.93 -11.07
C GLN A 69 12.42 13.58 -9.77
N GLN A 70 11.74 12.84 -8.92
CA GLN A 70 12.36 12.44 -7.69
C GLN A 70 13.53 11.52 -7.91
N SER A 71 13.52 10.82 -8.98
CA SER A 71 14.57 9.87 -9.21
C SER A 71 15.84 10.52 -9.69
N VAL A 72 15.72 11.75 -10.08
CA VAL A 72 16.86 12.41 -10.55
C VAL A 72 17.92 12.53 -9.56
N ASN A 73 17.57 12.66 -8.62
CA ASN A 73 18.54 12.87 -7.81
C ASN A 73 19.27 11.91 -7.40
N GLY A 74 19.06 11.78 -7.74
CA GLY A 74 19.60 11.01 -7.39
C GLY A 74 20.65 10.82 -7.51
N ARG A 75 20.44 11.33 -7.97
CA ARG A 75 21.14 11.18 -8.23
C ARG A 75 21.38 10.99 -8.34
#